data_0bb0ea3a35f19ffe095d35df69b48b1d
#
_entry.id   0bb0ea3a35f19ffe095d35df69b48b1d
#
_cell.length_a   1.000
_cell.length_b   1.000
_cell.length_c   1.000
_cell.angle_alpha   90.00
_cell.angle_beta   90.00
_cell.angle_gamma   90.00
#
_symmetry.space_group_name_H-M   'P 1'
#
loop_
_entity.id
_entity.type
_entity.pdbx_description
1 polymer ?
#
loop_
_entity_poly.entity_id
_entity_poly.type
_entity_poly.pdbx_seq_one_letter_code
_entity_poly.pdbx_strand_id
1 'polypeptide(L)'
;MNEYYQSPLSQRYASKEMQALFSNDKKFTTWRRLWIALAESEKELGLDITEEQIEELKAHALDINYDVAKAREKEVRHDVMSHVYAYGVQCPNAKGIIHLGATSCYVGDNTDLIIMHEALELVQKKIVNVLEKLEEFALKYKNMPCLAFTHFQPAQPTTVGKRASLWAQDLYMDYIEIQHLLDNKKLLGCKGTTGTQASFMELFEGDTDKVKALDKKICEKLGYDQYFAVSGQTYTRKYDTQVLQVLVQIAQSAHKFSNDIRLLQHMKEIEEPFEKSQIGSSAMAYKRNPMRSERMAALANYIIADSINPAITASTQWFERTLDDSANKRISVAEAFLATDGLLDLYLNVSDGLVVYPKVVEANLLKELPFMATENIMMDAVKAGGDRQELHELIRQHSMEAGRVVKEEGKPNDLIDRIAQDPKFGMTKEQILSIMKPENFVGRSVQQTEEFFKDFIDPILAKERDALGMHAAINV
;
A
#
# COMPACT_ATOMS: atom_id res chain seq x y z
N MET A 1 18.91 -13.43 -24.32
CA MET A 1 18.87 -14.87 -23.97
C MET A 1 18.01 -15.01 -22.72
N ASN A 2 16.97 -15.85 -22.77
CA ASN A 2 16.03 -16.09 -21.64
C ASN A 2 16.29 -17.49 -21.06
N GLU A 3 17.56 -17.85 -20.89
CA GLU A 3 17.98 -19.19 -20.47
C GLU A 3 17.93 -19.39 -18.95
N TYR A 4 17.81 -18.31 -18.18
CA TYR A 4 17.82 -18.35 -16.72
C TYR A 4 16.52 -17.79 -16.15
N TYR A 5 16.14 -18.32 -15.00
CA TYR A 5 15.00 -17.81 -14.25
C TYR A 5 15.18 -16.32 -13.91
N GLN A 6 14.13 -15.55 -14.10
CA GLN A 6 14.02 -14.14 -13.68
C GLN A 6 12.72 -13.95 -12.93
N SER A 7 12.76 -13.15 -11.85
CA SER A 7 11.57 -12.90 -11.03
C SER A 7 10.49 -12.16 -11.83
N PRO A 8 9.25 -12.67 -11.87
CA PRO A 8 8.13 -11.95 -12.45
C PRO A 8 7.89 -10.57 -11.81
N LEU A 9 8.26 -10.37 -10.54
CA LEU A 9 8.17 -9.08 -9.87
C LEU A 9 8.98 -8.02 -10.61
N SER A 10 10.21 -8.33 -11.00
CA SER A 10 11.09 -7.40 -11.72
C SER A 10 10.73 -7.26 -13.19
N GLN A 11 10.24 -8.35 -13.83
CA GLN A 11 9.98 -8.35 -15.27
C GLN A 11 8.63 -7.75 -15.63
N ARG A 12 7.61 -7.95 -14.78
CA ARG A 12 6.22 -7.72 -15.15
C ARG A 12 5.48 -6.71 -14.26
N TYR A 13 5.81 -6.65 -12.96
CA TYR A 13 4.93 -6.00 -11.99
C TYR A 13 5.51 -4.72 -11.40
N ALA A 14 6.73 -4.76 -10.87
CA ALA A 14 7.33 -3.61 -10.22
C ALA A 14 7.78 -2.53 -11.22
N SER A 15 7.62 -1.26 -10.83
CA SER A 15 8.14 -0.13 -11.57
C SER A 15 9.68 -0.15 -11.63
N LYS A 16 10.24 0.53 -12.62
CA LYS A 16 11.70 0.71 -12.70
C LYS A 16 12.26 1.51 -11.54
N GLU A 17 11.45 2.41 -10.99
CA GLU A 17 11.79 3.24 -9.85
C GLU A 17 12.01 2.39 -8.59
N MET A 18 11.06 1.50 -8.26
CA MET A 18 11.21 0.59 -7.12
C MET A 18 12.36 -0.40 -7.35
N GLN A 19 12.50 -0.94 -8.56
CA GLN A 19 13.62 -1.82 -8.90
C GLN A 19 14.98 -1.14 -8.71
N ALA A 20 15.10 0.14 -9.06
CA ALA A 20 16.32 0.92 -8.87
C ALA A 20 16.72 1.07 -7.40
N LEU A 21 15.75 1.22 -6.50
CA LEU A 21 16.01 1.30 -5.04
C LEU A 21 16.65 0.02 -4.49
N PHE A 22 16.29 -1.15 -5.03
CA PHE A 22 16.84 -2.43 -4.61
C PHE A 22 17.98 -2.94 -5.50
N SER A 23 18.53 -2.08 -6.36
CA SER A 23 19.64 -2.43 -7.24
C SER A 23 20.99 -2.48 -6.51
N ASN A 24 21.94 -3.20 -7.09
CA ASN A 24 23.31 -3.21 -6.61
C ASN A 24 23.95 -1.81 -6.68
N ASP A 25 23.65 -1.02 -7.72
CA ASP A 25 24.16 0.34 -7.83
C ASP A 25 23.71 1.20 -6.64
N LYS A 26 22.42 1.17 -6.29
CA LYS A 26 21.90 1.86 -5.11
C LYS A 26 22.57 1.39 -3.83
N LYS A 27 22.70 0.07 -3.66
CA LYS A 27 23.33 -0.52 -2.48
C LYS A 27 24.76 -0.04 -2.30
N PHE A 28 25.60 -0.19 -3.32
CA PHE A 28 27.04 0.06 -3.18
C PHE A 28 27.40 1.54 -3.24
N THR A 29 26.66 2.37 -3.96
CA THR A 29 26.83 3.82 -3.86
C THR A 29 26.42 4.35 -2.49
N THR A 30 25.41 3.77 -1.85
CA THR A 30 25.03 4.09 -0.47
C THR A 30 26.14 3.67 0.51
N TRP A 31 26.79 2.53 0.32
CA TRP A 31 27.96 2.14 1.13
C TRP A 31 29.07 3.20 1.04
N ARG A 32 29.38 3.70 -0.15
CA ARG A 32 30.38 4.77 -0.32
C ARG A 32 29.96 6.06 0.34
N ARG A 33 28.71 6.47 0.24
CA ARG A 33 28.18 7.62 0.99
C ARG A 33 28.35 7.45 2.51
N LEU A 34 28.11 6.26 3.04
CA LEU A 34 28.32 5.93 4.46
C LEU A 34 29.80 6.01 4.85
N TRP A 35 30.72 5.51 4.04
CA TRP A 35 32.15 5.61 4.31
C TRP A 35 32.65 7.06 4.23
N ILE A 36 32.13 7.85 3.31
CA ILE A 36 32.44 9.30 3.24
C ILE A 36 31.92 10.00 4.49
N ALA A 37 30.68 9.76 4.89
CA ALA A 37 30.08 10.36 6.09
C ALA A 37 30.84 9.97 7.37
N LEU A 38 31.34 8.73 7.45
CA LEU A 38 32.19 8.27 8.54
C LEU A 38 33.50 9.06 8.58
N ALA A 39 34.25 9.09 7.47
CA ALA A 39 35.55 9.76 7.40
C ALA A 39 35.45 11.27 7.68
N GLU A 40 34.45 11.94 7.11
CA GLU A 40 34.18 13.36 7.40
C GLU A 40 33.88 13.59 8.90
N SER A 41 33.04 12.73 9.49
CA SER A 41 32.67 12.86 10.91
C SER A 41 33.85 12.59 11.85
N GLU A 42 34.66 11.59 11.53
CA GLU A 42 35.89 11.27 12.26
C GLU A 42 36.91 12.40 12.18
N LYS A 43 37.10 13.02 11.00
CA LYS A 43 37.94 14.19 10.84
C LYS A 43 37.46 15.37 11.69
N GLU A 44 36.17 15.69 11.62
CA GLU A 44 35.55 16.76 12.40
C GLU A 44 35.69 16.58 13.91
N LEU A 45 35.78 15.33 14.36
CA LEU A 45 35.98 14.97 15.76
C LEU A 45 37.47 14.86 16.16
N GLY A 46 38.39 15.13 15.22
CA GLY A 46 39.81 15.29 15.51
C GLY A 46 40.70 14.11 15.17
N LEU A 47 40.22 13.11 14.41
CA LEU A 47 41.10 12.07 13.88
C LEU A 47 41.96 12.64 12.72
N ASP A 48 43.15 12.08 12.53
CA ASP A 48 44.12 12.50 11.50
C ASP A 48 43.67 11.99 10.11
N ILE A 49 42.69 12.67 9.54
CA ILE A 49 42.15 12.47 8.20
C ILE A 49 42.25 13.76 7.43
N THR A 50 42.87 13.71 6.23
CA THR A 50 43.09 14.90 5.43
C THR A 50 41.94 15.24 4.51
N GLU A 51 41.84 16.50 4.07
CA GLU A 51 40.82 16.91 3.08
C GLU A 51 41.01 16.18 1.74
N GLU A 52 42.27 15.99 1.34
CA GLU A 52 42.62 15.30 0.10
C GLU A 52 42.09 13.84 0.09
N GLN A 53 42.15 13.15 1.24
CA GLN A 53 41.60 11.81 1.37
C GLN A 53 40.07 11.82 1.21
N ILE A 54 39.37 12.77 1.81
CA ILE A 54 37.91 12.90 1.69
C ILE A 54 37.49 13.23 0.26
N GLU A 55 38.17 14.17 -0.38
CA GLU A 55 37.89 14.56 -1.77
C GLU A 55 38.17 13.39 -2.76
N GLU A 56 39.20 12.59 -2.51
CA GLU A 56 39.45 11.37 -3.28
C GLU A 56 38.31 10.37 -3.14
N LEU A 57 37.78 10.15 -1.93
CA LEU A 57 36.60 9.30 -1.70
C LEU A 57 35.37 9.85 -2.45
N LYS A 58 35.10 11.14 -2.35
CA LYS A 58 33.96 11.78 -3.04
C LYS A 58 34.05 11.65 -4.55
N ALA A 59 35.24 11.82 -5.11
CA ALA A 59 35.46 11.70 -6.55
C ALA A 59 35.06 10.35 -7.12
N HIS A 60 35.16 9.28 -6.31
CA HIS A 60 34.82 7.92 -6.69
C HIS A 60 33.56 7.38 -5.98
N ALA A 61 32.66 8.25 -5.54
CA ALA A 61 31.45 7.84 -4.80
C ALA A 61 30.48 7.02 -5.65
N LEU A 62 30.44 7.22 -6.96
CA LEU A 62 29.42 6.66 -7.85
C LEU A 62 29.96 5.60 -8.85
N ASP A 63 31.26 5.59 -9.13
CA ASP A 63 31.86 4.69 -10.14
C ASP A 63 32.35 3.38 -9.52
N ILE A 64 31.43 2.49 -9.21
CA ILE A 64 31.74 1.20 -8.57
C ILE A 64 32.51 0.29 -9.53
N ASN A 65 33.73 -0.15 -9.14
CA ASN A 65 34.47 -1.15 -9.87
C ASN A 65 34.03 -2.57 -9.46
N TYR A 66 32.98 -3.05 -10.11
CA TYR A 66 32.40 -4.37 -9.83
C TYR A 66 33.35 -5.54 -10.12
N ASP A 67 34.20 -5.42 -11.13
CA ASP A 67 35.11 -6.52 -11.52
C ASP A 67 36.17 -6.75 -10.44
N VAL A 68 36.76 -5.67 -9.92
CA VAL A 68 37.73 -5.74 -8.81
C VAL A 68 37.04 -6.27 -7.54
N ALA A 69 35.85 -5.78 -7.21
CA ALA A 69 35.11 -6.22 -6.03
C ALA A 69 34.77 -7.72 -6.12
N LYS A 70 34.23 -8.19 -7.26
CA LYS A 70 33.88 -9.61 -7.48
C LYS A 70 35.12 -10.52 -7.45
N ALA A 71 36.23 -10.09 -8.06
CA ALA A 71 37.49 -10.87 -8.04
C ALA A 71 37.96 -11.01 -6.58
N ARG A 72 37.97 -9.93 -5.82
CA ARG A 72 38.40 -9.96 -4.41
C ARG A 72 37.46 -10.80 -3.54
N GLU A 73 36.14 -10.73 -3.75
CA GLU A 73 35.17 -11.53 -3.01
C GLU A 73 35.37 -13.04 -3.19
N LYS A 74 35.75 -13.47 -4.39
CA LYS A 74 36.10 -14.89 -4.64
C LYS A 74 37.27 -15.37 -3.81
N GLU A 75 38.22 -14.48 -3.50
CA GLU A 75 39.39 -14.79 -2.68
C GLU A 75 39.07 -14.80 -1.20
N VAL A 76 38.44 -13.70 -0.71
CA VAL A 76 38.29 -13.47 0.75
C VAL A 76 36.94 -13.90 1.30
N ARG A 77 35.97 -14.23 0.45
CA ARG A 77 34.60 -14.67 0.82
C ARG A 77 33.87 -13.67 1.75
N HIS A 78 34.10 -12.38 1.52
CA HIS A 78 33.50 -11.32 2.32
C HIS A 78 33.19 -10.09 1.46
N ASP A 79 31.91 -9.79 1.26
CA ASP A 79 31.42 -8.75 0.36
C ASP A 79 31.88 -7.33 0.76
N VAL A 80 31.68 -6.94 2.04
CA VAL A 80 32.05 -5.59 2.50
C VAL A 80 33.55 -5.35 2.36
N MET A 81 34.39 -6.29 2.79
CA MET A 81 35.85 -6.16 2.67
C MET A 81 36.32 -6.14 1.22
N SER A 82 35.61 -6.79 0.32
CA SER A 82 35.88 -6.74 -1.12
C SER A 82 35.60 -5.38 -1.71
N HIS A 83 34.52 -4.72 -1.28
CA HIS A 83 34.19 -3.37 -1.68
C HIS A 83 35.10 -2.31 -1.02
N VAL A 84 35.53 -2.51 0.23
CA VAL A 84 36.59 -1.68 0.87
C VAL A 84 37.87 -1.76 0.04
N TYR A 85 38.29 -2.96 -0.37
CA TYR A 85 39.46 -3.14 -1.22
C TYR A 85 39.30 -2.46 -2.59
N ALA A 86 38.19 -2.69 -3.28
CA ALA A 86 37.92 -2.08 -4.58
C ALA A 86 37.89 -0.56 -4.51
N TYR A 87 37.34 0.01 -3.46
CA TYR A 87 37.34 1.47 -3.22
C TYR A 87 38.75 1.97 -2.95
N GLY A 88 39.55 1.26 -2.16
CA GLY A 88 40.95 1.59 -1.88
C GLY A 88 41.86 1.53 -3.10
N VAL A 89 41.56 0.67 -4.09
CA VAL A 89 42.27 0.65 -5.40
C VAL A 89 42.03 1.94 -6.17
N GLN A 90 40.83 2.50 -6.11
CA GLN A 90 40.46 3.77 -6.74
C GLN A 90 40.97 4.99 -5.93
N CYS A 91 41.11 4.82 -4.63
CA CYS A 91 41.45 5.89 -3.67
C CYS A 91 42.75 5.52 -2.89
N PRO A 92 43.92 5.51 -3.55
CA PRO A 92 45.17 5.03 -2.91
C PRO A 92 45.60 5.85 -1.72
N ASN A 93 45.33 7.17 -1.65
CA ASN A 93 45.68 8.01 -0.52
C ASN A 93 44.69 7.81 0.65
N ALA A 94 43.42 7.52 0.36
CA ALA A 94 42.38 7.33 1.37
C ALA A 94 42.23 5.88 1.82
N LYS A 95 42.85 4.90 1.16
CA LYS A 95 42.63 3.46 1.44
C LYS A 95 42.77 3.05 2.91
N GLY A 96 43.61 3.75 3.67
CA GLY A 96 43.87 3.45 5.07
C GLY A 96 42.78 3.93 6.04
N ILE A 97 41.89 4.82 5.59
CA ILE A 97 40.82 5.37 6.42
C ILE A 97 39.42 4.85 6.03
N ILE A 98 39.31 4.09 4.93
CA ILE A 98 38.03 3.50 4.55
C ILE A 98 37.60 2.50 5.60
N HIS A 99 36.37 2.66 6.13
CA HIS A 99 35.80 1.75 7.13
C HIS A 99 36.52 1.75 8.48
N LEU A 100 37.17 2.86 8.85
CA LEU A 100 37.96 2.98 10.09
C LEU A 100 37.05 2.76 11.33
N GLY A 101 37.43 1.84 12.21
CA GLY A 101 36.67 1.50 13.41
C GLY A 101 35.32 0.79 13.19
N ALA A 102 34.83 0.74 11.97
CA ALA A 102 33.50 0.19 11.65
C ALA A 102 33.53 -1.33 11.44
N THR A 103 32.34 -1.94 11.50
CA THR A 103 32.10 -3.32 11.09
C THR A 103 31.18 -3.38 9.88
N SER A 104 31.05 -4.56 9.26
CA SER A 104 30.24 -4.76 8.05
C SER A 104 28.80 -4.27 8.17
N CYS A 105 28.17 -4.40 9.34
CA CYS A 105 26.80 -3.94 9.55
C CYS A 105 26.67 -2.40 9.57
N TYR A 106 27.76 -1.67 9.73
CA TYR A 106 27.72 -0.22 9.54
C TYR A 106 27.19 0.16 8.17
N VAL A 107 27.77 -0.37 7.11
CA VAL A 107 27.28 -0.10 5.76
C VAL A 107 26.05 -0.92 5.39
N GLY A 108 26.01 -2.22 5.77
CA GLY A 108 24.91 -3.10 5.43
C GLY A 108 23.59 -2.65 6.03
N ASP A 109 23.53 -2.48 7.32
CA ASP A 109 22.31 -2.19 8.05
C ASP A 109 21.81 -0.74 7.82
N ASN A 110 22.72 0.24 7.84
CA ASN A 110 22.30 1.62 7.52
C ASN A 110 21.78 1.74 6.08
N THR A 111 22.38 1.04 5.12
CA THR A 111 21.90 1.01 3.73
C THR A 111 20.51 0.38 3.63
N ASP A 112 20.28 -0.74 4.30
CA ASP A 112 18.97 -1.39 4.30
C ASP A 112 17.88 -0.48 4.88
N LEU A 113 18.18 0.25 5.96
CA LEU A 113 17.26 1.23 6.54
C LEU A 113 16.97 2.38 5.56
N ILE A 114 18.01 2.95 4.93
CA ILE A 114 17.86 4.02 3.94
C ILE A 114 16.98 3.57 2.78
N ILE A 115 17.25 2.39 2.21
CA ILE A 115 16.49 1.85 1.08
C ILE A 115 15.03 1.60 1.49
N MET A 116 14.77 1.02 2.66
CA MET A 116 13.40 0.81 3.14
C MET A 116 12.65 2.13 3.33
N HIS A 117 13.29 3.17 3.84
CA HIS A 117 12.65 4.48 4.01
C HIS A 117 12.33 5.13 2.66
N GLU A 118 13.27 5.13 1.72
CA GLU A 118 13.03 5.65 0.36
C GLU A 118 11.94 4.85 -0.37
N ALA A 119 11.89 3.53 -0.18
CA ALA A 119 10.85 2.67 -0.73
C ALA A 119 9.46 2.96 -0.10
N LEU A 120 9.39 3.21 1.21
CA LEU A 120 8.16 3.64 1.88
C LEU A 120 7.68 5.01 1.36
N GLU A 121 8.60 5.96 1.10
CA GLU A 121 8.26 7.24 0.50
C GLU A 121 7.65 7.07 -0.91
N LEU A 122 8.18 6.15 -1.73
CA LEU A 122 7.61 5.84 -3.04
C LEU A 122 6.24 5.17 -2.92
N VAL A 123 6.07 4.21 -2.00
CA VAL A 123 4.78 3.58 -1.70
C VAL A 123 3.74 4.62 -1.27
N GLN A 124 4.14 5.55 -0.38
CA GLN A 124 3.26 6.64 0.08
C GLN A 124 2.80 7.53 -1.07
N LYS A 125 3.71 7.92 -1.97
CA LYS A 125 3.36 8.70 -3.18
C LYS A 125 2.31 7.99 -4.04
N LYS A 126 2.45 6.67 -4.23
CA LYS A 126 1.47 5.89 -5.00
C LYS A 126 0.11 5.84 -4.31
N ILE A 127 0.06 5.66 -3.00
CA ILE A 127 -1.20 5.70 -2.22
C ILE A 127 -1.90 7.05 -2.38
N VAL A 128 -1.17 8.16 -2.30
CA VAL A 128 -1.73 9.51 -2.48
C VAL A 128 -2.39 9.67 -3.85
N ASN A 129 -1.77 9.15 -4.91
CA ASN A 129 -2.35 9.17 -6.25
C ASN A 129 -3.60 8.27 -6.38
N VAL A 130 -3.63 7.12 -5.72
CA VAL A 130 -4.84 6.28 -5.65
C VAL A 130 -5.96 7.00 -4.91
N LEU A 131 -5.65 7.66 -3.79
CA LEU A 131 -6.64 8.45 -3.02
C LEU A 131 -7.24 9.58 -3.86
N GLU A 132 -6.44 10.30 -4.65
CA GLU A 132 -6.92 11.32 -5.59
C GLU A 132 -7.95 10.72 -6.57
N LYS A 133 -7.65 9.58 -7.19
CA LYS A 133 -8.58 8.94 -8.15
C LYS A 133 -9.84 8.39 -7.49
N LEU A 134 -9.74 7.88 -6.29
CA LEU A 134 -10.91 7.46 -5.52
C LEU A 134 -11.78 8.64 -5.10
N GLU A 135 -11.19 9.79 -4.77
CA GLU A 135 -11.92 11.02 -4.49
C GLU A 135 -12.68 11.51 -5.72
N GLU A 136 -11.99 11.65 -6.86
CA GLU A 136 -12.62 12.05 -8.14
C GLU A 136 -13.81 11.14 -8.45
N PHE A 137 -13.64 9.83 -8.33
CA PHE A 137 -14.69 8.85 -8.56
C PHE A 137 -15.83 8.98 -7.55
N ALA A 138 -15.53 9.05 -6.27
CA ALA A 138 -16.54 9.11 -5.20
C ALA A 138 -17.39 10.38 -5.29
N LEU A 139 -16.77 11.54 -5.50
CA LEU A 139 -17.48 12.82 -5.63
C LEU A 139 -18.34 12.88 -6.89
N LYS A 140 -17.87 12.28 -8.01
CA LYS A 140 -18.66 12.17 -9.26
C LYS A 140 -19.93 11.35 -9.05
N TYR A 141 -19.88 10.28 -8.27
CA TYR A 141 -20.99 9.34 -8.09
C TYR A 141 -21.64 9.38 -6.71
N LYS A 142 -21.39 10.42 -5.92
CA LYS A 142 -21.94 10.57 -4.56
C LYS A 142 -23.46 10.60 -4.50
N ASN A 143 -24.11 11.08 -5.57
CA ASN A 143 -25.57 11.18 -5.69
C ASN A 143 -26.22 10.01 -6.43
N MET A 144 -25.47 8.95 -6.76
CA MET A 144 -26.00 7.79 -7.49
C MET A 144 -26.40 6.69 -6.52
N PRO A 145 -27.71 6.48 -6.23
CA PRO A 145 -28.16 5.39 -5.40
C PRO A 145 -27.81 4.03 -6.01
N CYS A 146 -27.41 3.10 -5.18
CA CYS A 146 -27.19 1.71 -5.56
C CYS A 146 -27.62 0.75 -4.46
N LEU A 147 -27.82 -0.49 -4.82
CA LEU A 147 -28.12 -1.55 -3.87
C LEU A 147 -26.89 -1.84 -3.00
N ALA A 148 -27.05 -1.79 -1.68
CA ALA A 148 -26.04 -2.27 -0.75
C ALA A 148 -26.29 -3.72 -0.34
N PHE A 149 -25.25 -4.36 0.18
CA PHE A 149 -25.29 -5.75 0.60
C PHE A 149 -24.68 -5.90 2.01
N THR A 150 -25.38 -6.68 2.83
CA THR A 150 -24.83 -7.27 4.05
C THR A 150 -24.97 -8.78 3.96
N HIS A 151 -23.96 -9.54 4.39
CA HIS A 151 -23.93 -11.00 4.19
C HIS A 151 -24.12 -11.41 2.71
N PHE A 152 -23.74 -10.53 1.81
CA PHE A 152 -23.99 -10.62 0.37
C PHE A 152 -25.48 -10.76 -0.01
N GLN A 153 -26.37 -10.32 0.86
CA GLN A 153 -27.81 -10.21 0.60
C GLN A 153 -28.20 -8.75 0.43
N PRO A 154 -29.20 -8.47 -0.42
CA PRO A 154 -29.74 -7.12 -0.58
C PRO A 154 -30.09 -6.48 0.76
N ALA A 155 -29.62 -5.24 0.95
CA ALA A 155 -29.87 -4.43 2.13
C ALA A 155 -30.31 -3.02 1.71
N GLN A 156 -30.44 -2.11 2.69
CA GLN A 156 -30.81 -0.74 2.39
C GLN A 156 -29.85 -0.10 1.37
N PRO A 157 -30.37 0.79 0.50
CA PRO A 157 -29.55 1.49 -0.48
C PRO A 157 -28.43 2.33 0.14
N THR A 158 -27.36 2.46 -0.64
CA THR A 158 -26.29 3.42 -0.43
C THR A 158 -26.10 4.23 -1.71
N THR A 159 -24.98 4.95 -1.84
CA THR A 159 -24.57 5.51 -3.13
C THR A 159 -23.26 4.91 -3.62
N VAL A 160 -23.03 4.94 -4.93
CA VAL A 160 -21.77 4.49 -5.54
C VAL A 160 -20.57 5.24 -4.95
N GLY A 161 -20.70 6.57 -4.76
CA GLY A 161 -19.66 7.38 -4.14
C GLY A 161 -19.41 7.01 -2.68
N LYS A 162 -20.47 6.74 -1.90
CA LYS A 162 -20.31 6.30 -0.49
C LYS A 162 -19.58 4.95 -0.41
N ARG A 163 -19.85 4.01 -1.32
CA ARG A 163 -19.10 2.75 -1.40
C ARG A 163 -17.62 3.02 -1.66
N ALA A 164 -17.30 3.93 -2.58
CA ALA A 164 -15.90 4.28 -2.87
C ALA A 164 -15.19 4.94 -1.67
N SER A 165 -15.90 5.69 -0.84
CA SER A 165 -15.32 6.26 0.39
C SER A 165 -14.84 5.20 1.38
N LEU A 166 -15.39 3.99 1.35
CA LEU A 166 -14.90 2.88 2.19
C LEU A 166 -13.52 2.41 1.72
N TRP A 167 -13.31 2.32 0.40
CA TRP A 167 -11.99 1.97 -0.16
C TRP A 167 -10.95 3.03 0.15
N ALA A 168 -11.34 4.30 0.03
CA ALA A 168 -10.46 5.42 0.36
C ALA A 168 -10.11 5.48 1.85
N GLN A 169 -11.06 5.15 2.74
CA GLN A 169 -10.83 5.09 4.19
C GLN A 169 -9.76 4.07 4.56
N ASP A 170 -9.80 2.87 3.95
CA ASP A 170 -8.79 1.83 4.20
C ASP A 170 -7.39 2.34 3.80
N LEU A 171 -7.24 2.95 2.62
CA LEU A 171 -5.96 3.52 2.17
C LEU A 171 -5.54 4.76 2.99
N TYR A 172 -6.47 5.54 3.49
CA TYR A 172 -6.18 6.63 4.43
C TYR A 172 -5.49 6.09 5.69
N MET A 173 -6.00 5.00 6.26
CA MET A 173 -5.36 4.34 7.41
C MET A 173 -3.94 3.88 7.06
N ASP A 174 -3.75 3.29 5.89
CA ASP A 174 -2.44 2.85 5.42
C ASP A 174 -1.46 4.02 5.25
N TYR A 175 -1.93 5.16 4.73
CA TYR A 175 -1.13 6.39 4.63
C TYR A 175 -0.63 6.85 6.00
N ILE A 176 -1.50 6.85 7.02
CA ILE A 176 -1.15 7.26 8.38
C ILE A 176 -0.08 6.34 8.98
N GLU A 177 -0.18 5.02 8.76
CA GLU A 177 0.82 4.07 9.26
C GLU A 177 2.19 4.26 8.58
N ILE A 178 2.22 4.50 7.26
CA ILE A 178 3.48 4.84 6.56
C ILE A 178 4.05 6.15 7.10
N GLN A 179 3.22 7.18 7.25
CA GLN A 179 3.65 8.47 7.77
C GLN A 179 4.27 8.33 9.16
N HIS A 180 3.66 7.50 10.03
CA HIS A 180 4.21 7.21 11.35
C HIS A 180 5.61 6.58 11.28
N LEU A 181 5.84 5.62 10.37
CA LEU A 181 7.17 5.03 10.17
C LEU A 181 8.19 6.07 9.66
N LEU A 182 7.79 6.91 8.71
CA LEU A 182 8.65 7.94 8.13
C LEU A 182 8.99 9.06 9.12
N ASP A 183 8.05 9.48 9.96
CA ASP A 183 8.27 10.48 11.01
C ASP A 183 9.23 9.97 12.11
N ASN A 184 9.32 8.65 12.26
CA ASN A 184 10.18 7.99 13.26
C ASN A 184 11.37 7.24 12.64
N LYS A 185 11.71 7.54 11.38
CA LYS A 185 12.81 6.89 10.68
C LYS A 185 14.15 7.09 11.37
N LYS A 186 14.92 6.01 11.51
CA LYS A 186 16.19 5.97 12.23
C LYS A 186 17.25 5.25 11.43
N LEU A 187 18.51 5.62 11.66
CA LEU A 187 19.66 4.83 11.25
C LEU A 187 20.17 3.98 12.41
N LEU A 188 20.98 2.97 12.09
CA LEU A 188 21.73 2.23 13.10
C LEU A 188 22.76 3.13 13.77
N GLY A 189 23.41 4.01 13.00
CA GLY A 189 24.58 4.73 13.41
C GLY A 189 25.85 3.88 13.30
N CYS A 190 26.82 4.18 14.10
CA CYS A 190 28.15 3.57 14.11
C CYS A 190 28.37 2.82 15.43
N LYS A 191 27.89 1.58 15.53
CA LYS A 191 27.75 0.83 16.81
C LYS A 191 28.89 -0.15 17.10
N GLY A 192 29.62 -0.60 16.07
CA GLY A 192 30.70 -1.57 16.23
C GLY A 192 30.24 -3.02 16.34
N THR A 193 31.16 -3.90 16.68
CA THR A 193 31.00 -5.36 16.58
C THR A 193 29.87 -5.92 17.44
N THR A 194 29.63 -5.37 18.60
CA THR A 194 28.63 -5.84 19.57
C THR A 194 27.68 -4.72 20.05
N GLY A 195 27.70 -3.58 19.37
CA GLY A 195 26.88 -2.43 19.74
C GLY A 195 27.46 -1.54 20.85
N THR A 196 28.65 -1.88 21.38
CA THR A 196 29.30 -1.17 22.48
C THR A 196 30.13 0.03 22.06
N GLN A 197 30.37 0.19 20.77
CA GLN A 197 31.25 1.24 20.19
C GLN A 197 32.72 1.17 20.69
N ALA A 198 33.17 -0.01 21.13
CA ALA A 198 34.48 -0.19 21.75
C ALA A 198 35.65 0.27 20.88
N SER A 199 35.62 -0.04 19.55
CA SER A 199 36.65 0.40 18.60
C SER A 199 36.70 1.94 18.46
N PHE A 200 35.55 2.58 18.52
CA PHE A 200 35.49 4.06 18.46
C PHE A 200 35.91 4.69 19.77
N MET A 201 35.60 4.06 20.92
CA MET A 201 36.12 4.50 22.21
C MET A 201 37.65 4.46 22.24
N GLU A 202 38.26 3.44 21.62
CA GLU A 202 39.73 3.37 21.48
C GLU A 202 40.27 4.45 20.53
N LEU A 203 39.66 4.65 19.37
CA LEU A 203 40.06 5.69 18.41
C LEU A 203 39.99 7.11 18.98
N PHE A 204 39.02 7.38 19.84
CA PHE A 204 38.83 8.67 20.52
C PHE A 204 39.40 8.69 21.95
N GLU A 205 40.33 7.80 22.28
CA GLU A 205 41.05 7.79 23.56
C GLU A 205 40.13 7.82 24.80
N GLY A 206 38.98 7.13 24.73
CA GLY A 206 38.00 7.05 25.82
C GLY A 206 37.01 8.22 25.88
N ASP A 207 37.02 9.13 24.93
CA ASP A 207 36.09 10.29 24.87
C ASP A 207 34.69 9.87 24.44
N THR A 208 33.84 9.59 25.41
CA THR A 208 32.44 9.18 25.22
C THR A 208 31.62 10.24 24.46
N ASP A 209 31.87 11.52 24.67
CA ASP A 209 31.11 12.58 24.03
C ASP A 209 31.41 12.66 22.53
N LYS A 210 32.67 12.44 22.13
CA LYS A 210 33.04 12.32 20.72
C LYS A 210 32.40 11.09 20.07
N VAL A 211 32.40 9.93 20.72
CA VAL A 211 31.78 8.73 20.19
C VAL A 211 30.27 8.91 20.02
N LYS A 212 29.61 9.55 20.97
CA LYS A 212 28.19 9.91 20.87
C LYS A 212 27.93 10.91 19.75
N ALA A 213 28.80 11.91 19.60
CA ALA A 213 28.72 12.90 18.53
C ALA A 213 28.93 12.27 17.14
N LEU A 214 29.71 11.19 17.03
CA LEU A 214 29.93 10.46 15.76
C LEU A 214 28.64 9.92 15.19
N ASP A 215 27.81 9.22 15.99
CA ASP A 215 26.50 8.73 15.55
C ASP A 215 25.62 9.85 14.99
N LYS A 216 25.55 10.96 15.73
CA LYS A 216 24.76 12.13 15.36
C LYS A 216 25.23 12.74 14.02
N LYS A 217 26.53 12.98 13.89
CA LYS A 217 27.11 13.60 12.68
C LYS A 217 26.91 12.73 11.43
N ILE A 218 27.09 11.41 11.55
CA ILE A 218 26.84 10.47 10.45
C ILE A 218 25.38 10.55 10.02
N CYS A 219 24.42 10.52 10.96
CA CYS A 219 23.00 10.59 10.66
C CYS A 219 22.62 11.91 9.97
N GLU A 220 23.09 13.05 10.51
CA GLU A 220 22.84 14.38 9.93
C GLU A 220 23.35 14.48 8.49
N LYS A 221 24.56 13.96 8.19
CA LYS A 221 25.14 13.94 6.84
C LYS A 221 24.34 13.10 5.84
N LEU A 222 23.55 12.16 6.33
CA LEU A 222 22.69 11.29 5.53
C LEU A 222 21.23 11.76 5.50
N GLY A 223 20.91 12.89 6.17
CA GLY A 223 19.57 13.48 6.21
C GLY A 223 18.63 12.83 7.25
N TYR A 224 19.21 12.34 8.36
CA TYR A 224 18.44 11.73 9.45
C TYR A 224 18.68 12.46 10.77
N ASP A 225 17.62 12.65 11.53
CA ASP A 225 17.66 13.28 12.86
C ASP A 225 17.80 12.27 14.00
N GLN A 226 17.57 10.98 13.73
CA GLN A 226 17.48 9.95 14.74
C GLN A 226 18.32 8.72 14.39
N TYR A 227 18.77 8.03 15.42
CA TYR A 227 19.42 6.73 15.34
C TYR A 227 18.95 5.83 16.50
N PHE A 228 19.15 4.53 16.37
CA PHE A 228 18.85 3.59 17.46
C PHE A 228 19.77 3.87 18.66
N ALA A 229 19.17 4.14 19.81
CA ALA A 229 19.90 4.46 21.03
C ALA A 229 20.78 3.29 21.52
N VAL A 230 20.28 2.07 21.39
CA VAL A 230 20.98 0.82 21.69
C VAL A 230 20.79 -0.20 20.58
N SER A 231 21.80 -1.02 20.35
CA SER A 231 21.74 -2.12 19.39
C SER A 231 22.77 -3.20 19.75
N GLY A 232 22.67 -4.36 19.16
CA GLY A 232 23.79 -5.26 19.00
C GLY A 232 24.69 -4.81 17.84
N GLN A 233 25.24 -5.76 17.10
CA GLN A 233 25.93 -5.44 15.85
C GLN A 233 25.00 -4.88 14.79
N THR A 234 23.71 -5.26 14.81
CA THR A 234 22.65 -4.88 13.87
C THR A 234 21.59 -4.03 14.57
N TYR A 235 20.78 -3.28 13.79
CA TYR A 235 19.52 -2.80 14.33
C TYR A 235 18.58 -3.98 14.62
N THR A 236 17.62 -3.76 15.51
CA THR A 236 16.64 -4.80 15.84
C THR A 236 15.85 -5.24 14.61
N ARG A 237 15.87 -6.54 14.27
CA ARG A 237 15.12 -7.10 13.14
C ARG A 237 13.59 -6.97 13.28
N LYS A 238 13.12 -6.60 14.49
CA LYS A 238 11.73 -6.22 14.71
C LYS A 238 11.28 -5.04 13.83
N TYR A 239 12.20 -4.15 13.44
CA TYR A 239 11.89 -3.05 12.55
C TYR A 239 11.47 -3.53 11.15
N ASP A 240 12.12 -4.54 10.60
CA ASP A 240 11.72 -5.16 9.33
C ASP A 240 10.29 -5.72 9.41
N THR A 241 9.92 -6.30 10.56
CA THR A 241 8.55 -6.75 10.81
C THR A 241 7.56 -5.59 10.80
N GLN A 242 7.88 -4.48 11.46
CA GLN A 242 7.03 -3.29 11.45
C GLN A 242 6.80 -2.76 10.03
N VAL A 243 7.86 -2.67 9.23
CA VAL A 243 7.77 -2.22 7.83
C VAL A 243 6.89 -3.16 7.01
N LEU A 244 7.11 -4.47 7.06
CA LEU A 244 6.31 -5.41 6.27
C LEU A 244 4.86 -5.49 6.75
N GLN A 245 4.58 -5.26 8.03
CA GLN A 245 3.19 -5.18 8.54
C GLN A 245 2.42 -3.99 7.96
N VAL A 246 3.07 -2.88 7.68
CA VAL A 246 2.43 -1.76 6.95
C VAL A 246 2.12 -2.17 5.50
N LEU A 247 3.05 -2.84 4.82
CA LEU A 247 2.80 -3.36 3.47
C LEU A 247 1.66 -4.39 3.44
N VAL A 248 1.51 -5.20 4.49
CA VAL A 248 0.39 -6.14 4.66
C VAL A 248 -0.95 -5.40 4.75
N GLN A 249 -1.04 -4.30 5.48
CA GLN A 249 -2.26 -3.51 5.58
C GLN A 249 -2.66 -2.95 4.21
N ILE A 250 -1.71 -2.42 3.45
CA ILE A 250 -1.94 -1.97 2.07
C ILE A 250 -2.44 -3.13 1.20
N ALA A 251 -1.85 -4.31 1.34
CA ALA A 251 -2.28 -5.51 0.62
C ALA A 251 -3.73 -5.91 0.98
N GLN A 252 -4.12 -5.80 2.25
CA GLN A 252 -5.51 -6.04 2.69
C GLN A 252 -6.48 -5.05 2.06
N SER A 253 -6.16 -3.75 2.08
CA SER A 253 -6.96 -2.69 1.46
C SER A 253 -7.15 -2.93 -0.03
N ALA A 254 -6.08 -3.24 -0.75
CA ALA A 254 -6.12 -3.52 -2.18
C ALA A 254 -6.87 -4.81 -2.50
N HIS A 255 -6.71 -5.87 -1.69
CA HIS A 255 -7.43 -7.12 -1.88
C HIS A 255 -8.94 -6.92 -1.70
N LYS A 256 -9.35 -6.18 -0.66
CA LYS A 256 -10.75 -5.84 -0.41
C LYS A 256 -11.35 -5.06 -1.58
N PHE A 257 -10.69 -4.01 -2.05
CA PHE A 257 -11.08 -3.25 -3.23
C PHE A 257 -11.24 -4.16 -4.46
N SER A 258 -10.24 -5.01 -4.74
CA SER A 258 -10.25 -5.91 -5.89
C SER A 258 -11.41 -6.89 -5.86
N ASN A 259 -11.78 -7.40 -4.67
CA ASN A 259 -12.95 -8.27 -4.51
C ASN A 259 -14.25 -7.53 -4.83
N ASP A 260 -14.41 -6.30 -4.31
CA ASP A 260 -15.60 -5.49 -4.59
C ASP A 260 -15.74 -5.21 -6.09
N ILE A 261 -14.66 -4.85 -6.78
CA ILE A 261 -14.69 -4.60 -8.24
C ILE A 261 -15.07 -5.88 -8.99
N ARG A 262 -14.53 -7.04 -8.63
CA ARG A 262 -14.88 -8.33 -9.25
C ARG A 262 -16.35 -8.67 -9.07
N LEU A 263 -16.91 -8.43 -7.88
CA LEU A 263 -18.33 -8.65 -7.59
C LEU A 263 -19.21 -7.64 -8.34
N LEU A 264 -18.83 -6.39 -8.38
CA LEU A 264 -19.56 -5.35 -9.12
C LEU A 264 -19.52 -5.58 -10.63
N GLN A 265 -18.42 -6.11 -11.16
CA GLN A 265 -18.31 -6.49 -12.57
C GLN A 265 -19.15 -7.72 -12.88
N HIS A 266 -19.24 -8.72 -11.97
CA HIS A 266 -20.17 -9.83 -12.08
C HIS A 266 -21.62 -9.33 -12.16
N MET A 267 -21.98 -8.32 -11.37
CA MET A 267 -23.30 -7.70 -11.37
C MET A 267 -23.51 -6.75 -12.57
N LYS A 268 -22.50 -6.52 -13.40
CA LYS A 268 -22.48 -5.61 -14.54
C LYS A 268 -22.74 -4.14 -14.17
N GLU A 269 -22.48 -3.77 -12.94
CA GLU A 269 -22.67 -2.40 -12.44
C GLU A 269 -21.45 -1.52 -12.66
N ILE A 270 -20.26 -2.05 -12.34
CA ILE A 270 -18.99 -1.34 -12.48
C ILE A 270 -17.95 -2.32 -13.03
N GLU A 271 -17.17 -1.89 -13.99
CA GLU A 271 -16.08 -2.67 -14.59
C GLU A 271 -14.74 -1.97 -14.41
N GLU A 272 -13.66 -2.75 -14.29
CA GLU A 272 -12.30 -2.22 -14.44
C GLU A 272 -12.04 -1.72 -15.86
N PRO A 273 -11.05 -0.84 -16.10
CA PRO A 273 -10.76 -0.34 -17.43
C PRO A 273 -10.37 -1.47 -18.40
N PHE A 274 -10.86 -1.39 -19.62
CA PHE A 274 -10.58 -2.35 -20.68
C PHE A 274 -10.13 -1.62 -21.93
N GLU A 275 -8.94 -1.92 -22.42
CA GLU A 275 -8.37 -1.24 -23.60
C GLU A 275 -8.97 -1.78 -24.89
N LYS A 276 -9.03 -0.94 -25.93
CA LYS A 276 -9.65 -1.29 -27.23
C LYS A 276 -9.02 -2.52 -27.89
N SER A 277 -7.73 -2.74 -27.70
CA SER A 277 -6.98 -3.86 -28.25
C SER A 277 -6.83 -5.03 -27.29
N GLN A 278 -7.33 -4.92 -26.06
CA GLN A 278 -7.18 -5.94 -25.03
C GLN A 278 -8.04 -7.16 -25.37
N ILE A 279 -7.48 -8.36 -25.19
CA ILE A 279 -8.20 -9.64 -25.33
C ILE A 279 -8.56 -10.13 -23.94
N GLY A 280 -9.84 -10.16 -23.61
CA GLY A 280 -10.32 -10.62 -22.29
C GLY A 280 -10.45 -12.14 -22.17
N SER A 281 -10.56 -12.85 -23.29
CA SER A 281 -10.70 -14.31 -23.31
C SER A 281 -10.24 -14.87 -24.65
N SER A 282 -9.50 -15.97 -24.64
CA SER A 282 -9.07 -16.67 -25.86
C SER A 282 -10.21 -17.41 -26.57
N ALA A 283 -11.26 -17.77 -25.84
CA ALA A 283 -12.40 -18.58 -26.37
C ALA A 283 -13.67 -17.76 -26.63
N MET A 284 -13.91 -16.72 -25.83
CA MET A 284 -15.11 -15.88 -25.92
C MET A 284 -14.70 -14.41 -26.08
N ALA A 285 -14.64 -13.94 -27.29
CA ALA A 285 -14.09 -12.62 -27.64
C ALA A 285 -14.78 -11.43 -26.94
N TYR A 286 -16.08 -11.55 -26.62
CA TYR A 286 -16.84 -10.52 -25.92
C TYR A 286 -16.62 -10.49 -24.40
N LYS A 287 -15.99 -11.54 -23.83
CA LYS A 287 -15.85 -11.70 -22.38
C LYS A 287 -14.77 -10.77 -21.85
N ARG A 288 -15.14 -9.90 -20.94
CA ARG A 288 -14.23 -9.02 -20.22
C ARG A 288 -13.98 -9.57 -18.83
N ASN A 289 -12.80 -10.13 -18.60
CA ASN A 289 -12.39 -10.64 -17.29
C ASN A 289 -11.77 -9.51 -16.47
N PRO A 290 -12.01 -9.42 -15.15
CA PRO A 290 -11.39 -8.43 -14.26
C PRO A 290 -9.95 -8.83 -13.91
N MET A 291 -9.09 -8.98 -14.94
CA MET A 291 -7.75 -9.55 -14.80
C MET A 291 -6.81 -8.69 -13.96
N ARG A 292 -6.99 -7.36 -13.97
CA ARG A 292 -6.20 -6.44 -13.16
C ARG A 292 -6.53 -6.58 -11.69
N SER A 293 -7.82 -6.65 -11.38
CA SER A 293 -8.31 -6.90 -10.01
C SER A 293 -7.91 -8.29 -9.50
N GLU A 294 -7.97 -9.33 -10.35
CA GLU A 294 -7.50 -10.68 -10.00
C GLU A 294 -5.99 -10.70 -9.71
N ARG A 295 -5.20 -9.99 -10.49
CA ARG A 295 -3.75 -9.87 -10.29
C ARG A 295 -3.43 -9.08 -9.02
N MET A 296 -4.18 -8.01 -8.74
CA MET A 296 -4.06 -7.26 -7.49
C MET A 296 -4.29 -8.17 -6.28
N ALA A 297 -5.34 -8.99 -6.29
CA ALA A 297 -5.61 -9.97 -5.24
C ALA A 297 -4.48 -11.00 -5.10
N ALA A 298 -3.91 -11.46 -6.22
CA ALA A 298 -2.82 -12.43 -6.20
C ALA A 298 -1.52 -11.84 -5.61
N LEU A 299 -1.16 -10.61 -5.96
CA LEU A 299 -0.02 -9.92 -5.36
C LEU A 299 -0.24 -9.63 -3.88
N ALA A 300 -1.46 -9.26 -3.48
CA ALA A 300 -1.82 -9.07 -2.07
C ALA A 300 -1.62 -10.35 -1.26
N ASN A 301 -2.05 -11.51 -1.78
CA ASN A 301 -1.83 -12.80 -1.13
C ASN A 301 -0.32 -13.09 -0.93
N TYR A 302 0.50 -12.76 -1.93
CA TYR A 302 1.95 -12.92 -1.83
C TYR A 302 2.54 -12.06 -0.70
N ILE A 303 2.20 -10.77 -0.65
CA ILE A 303 2.70 -9.83 0.37
C ILE A 303 2.30 -10.28 1.77
N ILE A 304 1.04 -10.70 1.95
CA ILE A 304 0.53 -11.17 3.25
C ILE A 304 1.31 -12.42 3.70
N ALA A 305 1.54 -13.37 2.81
CA ALA A 305 2.29 -14.59 3.13
C ALA A 305 3.77 -14.31 3.42
N ASP A 306 4.40 -13.42 2.66
CA ASP A 306 5.82 -13.07 2.81
C ASP A 306 6.12 -12.38 4.15
N SER A 307 5.17 -11.66 4.72
CA SER A 307 5.33 -10.93 5.98
C SER A 307 5.66 -11.79 7.21
N ILE A 308 5.45 -13.10 7.10
CA ILE A 308 5.82 -14.06 8.16
C ILE A 308 7.35 -14.18 8.27
N ASN A 309 8.08 -14.02 7.17
CA ASN A 309 9.54 -14.13 7.14
C ASN A 309 10.23 -13.20 8.16
N PRO A 310 10.04 -11.87 8.14
CA PRO A 310 10.71 -10.99 9.08
C PRO A 310 10.26 -11.21 10.53
N ALA A 311 9.02 -11.65 10.77
CA ALA A 311 8.53 -11.96 12.12
C ALA A 311 9.27 -13.15 12.72
N ILE A 312 9.48 -14.22 11.92
CA ILE A 312 10.28 -15.38 12.34
C ILE A 312 11.73 -14.95 12.55
N THR A 313 12.32 -14.25 11.59
CA THR A 313 13.71 -13.78 11.67
C THR A 313 13.95 -12.93 12.91
N ALA A 314 13.06 -12.00 13.23
CA ALA A 314 13.17 -11.17 14.43
C ALA A 314 13.13 -11.99 15.73
N SER A 315 12.30 -13.03 15.79
CA SER A 315 12.12 -13.87 16.98
C SER A 315 13.25 -14.88 17.20
N THR A 316 14.01 -15.20 16.15
CA THR A 316 15.09 -16.21 16.21
C THR A 316 16.50 -15.59 16.28
N GLN A 317 16.63 -14.27 16.44
CA GLN A 317 17.93 -13.62 16.65
C GLN A 317 18.54 -14.02 18.01
N TRP A 318 19.86 -14.22 18.02
CA TRP A 318 20.61 -14.60 19.22
C TRP A 318 21.55 -13.49 19.66
N PHE A 319 21.47 -13.09 20.91
CA PHE A 319 22.37 -12.12 21.51
C PHE A 319 22.60 -10.88 20.63
N GLU A 320 23.85 -10.52 20.36
CA GLU A 320 24.22 -9.31 19.61
C GLU A 320 24.22 -9.52 18.10
N ARG A 321 24.25 -10.78 17.61
CA ARG A 321 24.26 -11.12 16.18
C ARG A 321 24.06 -12.61 15.92
N THR A 322 23.14 -12.94 15.01
CA THR A 322 23.18 -14.18 14.21
C THR A 322 23.16 -13.82 12.71
N LEU A 323 23.47 -14.77 11.84
CA LEU A 323 23.52 -14.53 10.39
C LEU A 323 22.32 -15.11 9.63
N ASP A 324 21.38 -15.73 10.32
CA ASP A 324 20.18 -16.34 9.74
C ASP A 324 19.23 -15.33 9.10
N ASP A 325 19.31 -14.06 9.46
CA ASP A 325 18.61 -12.96 8.85
C ASP A 325 19.08 -12.66 7.41
N SER A 326 20.36 -12.88 7.13
CA SER A 326 21.05 -12.35 5.95
C SER A 326 20.39 -12.78 4.63
N ALA A 327 20.20 -14.08 4.42
CA ALA A 327 19.59 -14.60 3.18
C ALA A 327 18.08 -14.30 3.14
N ASN A 328 17.37 -14.55 4.23
CA ASN A 328 15.93 -14.35 4.30
C ASN A 328 15.54 -12.89 4.04
N LYS A 329 16.18 -11.95 4.73
CA LYS A 329 15.91 -10.51 4.60
C LYS A 329 16.19 -9.97 3.19
N ARG A 330 17.26 -10.44 2.54
CA ARG A 330 17.60 -10.02 1.17
C ARG A 330 16.54 -10.39 0.15
N ILE A 331 15.75 -11.42 0.43
CA ILE A 331 14.65 -11.88 -0.43
C ILE A 331 13.35 -11.21 0.01
N SER A 332 12.94 -11.46 1.24
CA SER A 332 11.60 -11.10 1.73
C SER A 332 11.32 -9.59 1.71
N VAL A 333 12.26 -8.77 2.16
CA VAL A 333 12.06 -7.31 2.20
C VAL A 333 11.97 -6.72 0.80
N ALA A 334 12.92 -7.05 -0.08
CA ALA A 334 12.93 -6.53 -1.44
C ALA A 334 11.68 -6.96 -2.23
N GLU A 335 11.33 -8.24 -2.16
CA GLU A 335 10.19 -8.78 -2.90
C GLU A 335 8.85 -8.27 -2.37
N ALA A 336 8.71 -8.02 -1.06
CA ALA A 336 7.53 -7.38 -0.49
C ALA A 336 7.31 -5.97 -1.06
N PHE A 337 8.36 -5.16 -1.16
CA PHE A 337 8.28 -3.82 -1.78
C PHE A 337 8.00 -3.87 -3.27
N LEU A 338 8.67 -4.75 -4.02
CA LEU A 338 8.41 -4.93 -5.45
C LEU A 338 6.97 -5.37 -5.73
N ALA A 339 6.45 -6.28 -4.92
CA ALA A 339 5.07 -6.75 -5.04
C ALA A 339 4.06 -5.65 -4.67
N THR A 340 4.32 -4.87 -3.61
CA THR A 340 3.47 -3.75 -3.18
C THR A 340 3.44 -2.64 -4.22
N ASP A 341 4.58 -2.35 -4.82
CA ASP A 341 4.71 -1.37 -5.89
C ASP A 341 3.85 -1.73 -7.11
N GLY A 342 3.97 -2.96 -7.59
CA GLY A 342 3.15 -3.46 -8.70
C GLY A 342 1.66 -3.55 -8.36
N LEU A 343 1.33 -3.90 -7.13
CA LEU A 343 -0.05 -3.89 -6.63
C LEU A 343 -0.65 -2.49 -6.64
N LEU A 344 0.09 -1.47 -6.22
CA LEU A 344 -0.37 -0.07 -6.21
C LEU A 344 -0.49 0.51 -7.62
N ASP A 345 0.38 0.13 -8.56
CA ASP A 345 0.23 0.50 -9.98
C ASP A 345 -1.07 -0.06 -10.56
N LEU A 346 -1.41 -1.32 -10.25
CA LEU A 346 -2.70 -1.90 -10.63
C LEU A 346 -3.86 -1.17 -9.96
N TYR A 347 -3.76 -0.84 -8.68
CA TYR A 347 -4.80 -0.12 -7.96
C TYR A 347 -5.03 1.26 -8.57
N LEU A 348 -3.96 2.00 -8.84
CA LEU A 348 -4.04 3.31 -9.49
C LEU A 348 -4.70 3.22 -10.86
N ASN A 349 -4.27 2.27 -11.69
CA ASN A 349 -4.82 2.08 -13.02
C ASN A 349 -6.33 1.71 -12.98
N VAL A 350 -6.73 0.80 -12.10
CA VAL A 350 -8.13 0.39 -11.98
C VAL A 350 -8.98 1.54 -11.46
N SER A 351 -8.54 2.26 -10.41
CA SER A 351 -9.31 3.38 -9.84
C SER A 351 -9.47 4.57 -10.79
N ASP A 352 -8.44 4.87 -11.60
CA ASP A 352 -8.48 5.93 -12.60
C ASP A 352 -9.42 5.62 -13.78
N GLY A 353 -9.69 4.34 -14.06
CA GLY A 353 -10.42 3.89 -15.24
C GLY A 353 -11.75 3.18 -14.98
N LEU A 354 -12.29 3.21 -13.77
CA LEU A 354 -13.56 2.53 -13.45
C LEU A 354 -14.70 2.99 -14.35
N VAL A 355 -15.39 2.02 -14.96
CA VAL A 355 -16.55 2.24 -15.82
C VAL A 355 -17.83 1.89 -15.07
N VAL A 356 -18.72 2.86 -14.88
CA VAL A 356 -20.02 2.66 -14.23
C VAL A 356 -21.13 2.58 -15.27
N TYR A 357 -22.06 1.65 -15.09
CA TYR A 357 -23.25 1.48 -15.92
C TYR A 357 -24.52 1.92 -15.16
N PRO A 358 -24.88 3.23 -15.18
CA PRO A 358 -25.95 3.78 -14.34
C PRO A 358 -27.29 3.07 -14.48
N LYS A 359 -27.64 2.66 -15.71
CA LYS A 359 -28.91 1.97 -15.97
C LYS A 359 -28.97 0.55 -15.40
N VAL A 360 -27.82 -0.11 -15.30
CA VAL A 360 -27.74 -1.43 -14.65
C VAL A 360 -27.80 -1.28 -13.13
N VAL A 361 -27.09 -0.29 -12.57
CA VAL A 361 -27.16 0.06 -11.14
C VAL A 361 -28.61 0.36 -10.74
N GLU A 362 -29.30 1.22 -11.48
CA GLU A 362 -30.70 1.56 -11.25
C GLU A 362 -31.62 0.32 -11.34
N ALA A 363 -31.46 -0.48 -12.40
CA ALA A 363 -32.29 -1.68 -12.59
C ALA A 363 -32.11 -2.72 -11.49
N ASN A 364 -30.87 -2.92 -11.00
CA ASN A 364 -30.62 -3.85 -9.90
C ASN A 364 -31.21 -3.34 -8.58
N LEU A 365 -31.13 -2.04 -8.31
CA LEU A 365 -31.73 -1.43 -7.14
C LEU A 365 -33.25 -1.56 -7.16
N LEU A 366 -33.89 -1.24 -8.29
CA LEU A 366 -35.34 -1.24 -8.44
C LEU A 366 -35.96 -2.65 -8.31
N LYS A 367 -35.22 -3.72 -8.56
CA LYS A 367 -35.70 -5.09 -8.31
C LYS A 367 -35.96 -5.38 -6.84
N GLU A 368 -35.14 -4.82 -5.96
CA GLU A 368 -35.17 -5.11 -4.50
C GLU A 368 -35.86 -3.98 -3.69
N LEU A 369 -35.93 -2.78 -4.25
CA LEU A 369 -36.48 -1.58 -3.57
C LEU A 369 -37.91 -1.76 -3.07
N PRO A 370 -38.83 -2.50 -3.75
CA PRO A 370 -40.18 -2.74 -3.21
C PRO A 370 -40.18 -3.35 -1.80
N PHE A 371 -39.30 -4.30 -1.54
CA PHE A 371 -39.18 -4.94 -0.21
C PHE A 371 -38.62 -3.97 0.85
N MET A 372 -37.77 -3.04 0.46
CA MET A 372 -37.15 -2.06 1.38
C MET A 372 -38.08 -0.89 1.68
N ALA A 373 -38.94 -0.54 0.73
CA ALA A 373 -39.89 0.57 0.86
C ALA A 373 -41.12 0.26 1.72
N THR A 374 -41.32 -0.99 2.10
CA THR A 374 -42.53 -1.45 2.83
C THR A 374 -42.80 -0.68 4.11
N GLU A 375 -41.79 -0.31 4.88
CA GLU A 375 -41.96 0.50 6.09
C GLU A 375 -42.47 1.91 5.77
N ASN A 376 -41.90 2.57 4.75
CA ASN A 376 -42.30 3.91 4.32
C ASN A 376 -43.75 3.91 3.79
N ILE A 377 -44.08 2.87 2.98
CA ILE A 377 -45.46 2.70 2.46
C ILE A 377 -46.43 2.52 3.62
N MET A 378 -46.09 1.66 4.60
CA MET A 378 -46.90 1.44 5.78
C MET A 378 -47.13 2.74 6.57
N MET A 379 -46.05 3.51 6.82
CA MET A 379 -46.13 4.74 7.57
C MET A 379 -47.03 5.81 6.90
N ASP A 380 -46.95 5.91 5.56
CA ASP A 380 -47.79 6.85 4.81
C ASP A 380 -49.26 6.39 4.78
N ALA A 381 -49.52 5.07 4.69
CA ALA A 381 -50.87 4.52 4.82
C ALA A 381 -51.46 4.74 6.22
N VAL A 382 -50.61 4.64 7.28
CA VAL A 382 -51.04 4.99 8.68
C VAL A 382 -51.38 6.45 8.81
N LYS A 383 -50.59 7.36 8.23
CA LYS A 383 -50.89 8.79 8.21
C LYS A 383 -52.24 9.11 7.51
N ALA A 384 -52.59 8.29 6.52
CA ALA A 384 -53.89 8.36 5.82
C ALA A 384 -55.07 7.74 6.61
N GLY A 385 -54.82 7.22 7.81
CA GLY A 385 -55.84 6.69 8.71
C GLY A 385 -55.91 5.17 8.84
N GLY A 386 -54.95 4.45 8.26
CA GLY A 386 -54.86 2.98 8.36
C GLY A 386 -54.38 2.47 9.73
N ASP A 387 -54.80 1.29 10.12
CA ASP A 387 -54.32 0.61 11.33
C ASP A 387 -52.93 0.00 11.11
N ARG A 388 -51.93 0.42 11.92
CA ARG A 388 -50.56 0.01 11.79
C ARG A 388 -50.34 -1.50 11.91
N GLN A 389 -51.08 -2.17 12.81
CA GLN A 389 -50.88 -3.60 13.04
C GLN A 389 -51.47 -4.41 11.89
N GLU A 390 -52.66 -4.03 11.41
CA GLU A 390 -53.29 -4.62 10.26
C GLU A 390 -52.44 -4.46 8.99
N LEU A 391 -51.96 -3.22 8.74
CA LEU A 391 -51.12 -2.92 7.59
C LEU A 391 -49.78 -3.68 7.61
N HIS A 392 -49.15 -3.81 8.79
CA HIS A 392 -47.93 -4.59 8.92
C HIS A 392 -48.14 -6.07 8.56
N GLU A 393 -49.22 -6.69 9.02
CA GLU A 393 -49.52 -8.10 8.68
C GLU A 393 -49.84 -8.28 7.20
N LEU A 394 -50.57 -7.35 6.59
CA LEU A 394 -50.86 -7.36 5.16
C LEU A 394 -49.56 -7.22 4.32
N ILE A 395 -48.67 -6.30 4.71
CA ILE A 395 -47.34 -6.15 4.05
C ILE A 395 -46.54 -7.44 4.16
N ARG A 396 -46.54 -8.08 5.33
CA ARG A 396 -45.86 -9.38 5.52
C ARG A 396 -46.41 -10.44 4.57
N GLN A 397 -47.74 -10.58 4.44
CA GLN A 397 -48.39 -11.55 3.57
C GLN A 397 -48.08 -11.23 2.08
N HIS A 398 -48.26 -9.99 1.66
CA HIS A 398 -47.96 -9.58 0.29
C HIS A 398 -46.48 -9.75 -0.07
N SER A 399 -45.57 -9.45 0.87
CA SER A 399 -44.11 -9.62 0.67
C SER A 399 -43.72 -11.09 0.56
N MET A 400 -44.30 -11.97 1.34
CA MET A 400 -44.05 -13.42 1.23
C MET A 400 -44.53 -13.95 -0.12
N GLU A 401 -45.71 -13.56 -0.56
CA GLU A 401 -46.25 -14.00 -1.85
C GLU A 401 -45.45 -13.42 -3.05
N ALA A 402 -45.09 -12.14 -3.00
CA ALA A 402 -44.22 -11.56 -4.00
C ALA A 402 -42.82 -12.23 -4.04
N GLY A 403 -42.29 -12.55 -2.84
CA GLY A 403 -41.04 -13.31 -2.72
C GLY A 403 -41.14 -14.72 -3.33
N ARG A 404 -42.28 -15.40 -3.16
CA ARG A 404 -42.56 -16.70 -3.80
C ARG A 404 -42.58 -16.57 -5.32
N VAL A 405 -43.29 -15.58 -5.85
CA VAL A 405 -43.37 -15.30 -7.28
C VAL A 405 -41.99 -15.07 -7.89
N VAL A 406 -41.14 -14.29 -7.22
CA VAL A 406 -39.75 -14.04 -7.69
C VAL A 406 -38.93 -15.32 -7.65
N LYS A 407 -38.97 -16.08 -6.53
CA LYS A 407 -38.06 -17.21 -6.30
C LYS A 407 -38.50 -18.51 -6.96
N GLU A 408 -39.80 -18.81 -6.92
CA GLU A 408 -40.33 -20.10 -7.43
C GLU A 408 -40.74 -19.97 -8.90
N GLU A 409 -41.28 -18.80 -9.31
CA GLU A 409 -41.80 -18.64 -10.67
C GLU A 409 -40.84 -17.87 -11.60
N GLY A 410 -39.77 -17.27 -11.04
CA GLY A 410 -38.80 -16.50 -11.82
C GLY A 410 -39.37 -15.22 -12.46
N LYS A 411 -40.50 -14.73 -11.94
CA LYS A 411 -41.18 -13.54 -12.45
C LYS A 411 -40.71 -12.25 -11.75
N PRO A 412 -40.96 -11.10 -12.32
CA PRO A 412 -40.71 -9.82 -11.68
C PRO A 412 -41.42 -9.67 -10.33
N ASN A 413 -40.85 -8.87 -9.42
CA ASN A 413 -41.44 -8.52 -8.15
C ASN A 413 -42.77 -7.75 -8.35
N ASP A 414 -43.89 -8.28 -7.89
CA ASP A 414 -45.23 -7.70 -8.02
C ASP A 414 -45.78 -7.09 -6.71
N LEU A 415 -44.92 -6.90 -5.71
CA LEU A 415 -45.35 -6.43 -4.37
C LEU A 415 -46.09 -5.10 -4.44
N ILE A 416 -45.64 -4.18 -5.28
CA ILE A 416 -46.27 -2.85 -5.40
C ILE A 416 -47.66 -2.95 -6.01
N ASP A 417 -47.85 -3.84 -6.99
CA ASP A 417 -49.17 -4.08 -7.58
C ASP A 417 -50.11 -4.73 -6.58
N ARG A 418 -49.65 -5.65 -5.74
CA ARG A 418 -50.44 -6.24 -4.67
C ARG A 418 -50.87 -5.21 -3.63
N ILE A 419 -49.97 -4.37 -3.15
CA ILE A 419 -50.29 -3.31 -2.20
C ILE A 419 -51.25 -2.28 -2.79
N ALA A 420 -51.04 -1.86 -4.04
CA ALA A 420 -51.92 -0.91 -4.72
C ALA A 420 -53.34 -1.42 -4.97
N GLN A 421 -53.50 -2.76 -5.11
CA GLN A 421 -54.80 -3.40 -5.26
C GLN A 421 -55.52 -3.69 -3.95
N ASP A 422 -54.82 -3.61 -2.81
CA ASP A 422 -55.42 -3.84 -1.51
C ASP A 422 -56.02 -2.53 -0.95
N PRO A 423 -57.35 -2.47 -0.83
CA PRO A 423 -58.05 -1.24 -0.42
C PRO A 423 -57.68 -0.77 0.99
N LYS A 424 -57.12 -1.62 1.82
CA LYS A 424 -56.68 -1.30 3.18
C LYS A 424 -55.56 -0.25 3.23
N PHE A 425 -54.74 -0.19 2.19
CA PHE A 425 -53.70 0.82 2.11
C PHE A 425 -54.22 2.19 1.65
N GLY A 426 -55.32 2.24 0.92
CA GLY A 426 -55.92 3.48 0.46
C GLY A 426 -55.01 4.34 -0.44
N MET A 427 -54.06 3.72 -1.12
CA MET A 427 -53.03 4.39 -1.94
C MET A 427 -53.07 3.90 -3.39
N THR A 428 -52.91 4.83 -4.32
CA THR A 428 -52.76 4.48 -5.73
C THR A 428 -51.33 4.00 -6.02
N LYS A 429 -51.15 3.27 -7.12
CA LYS A 429 -49.82 2.83 -7.56
C LYS A 429 -48.87 4.01 -7.74
N GLU A 430 -49.38 5.13 -8.30
CA GLU A 430 -48.58 6.36 -8.49
C GLU A 430 -48.11 6.95 -7.18
N GLN A 431 -48.97 6.96 -6.16
CA GLN A 431 -48.60 7.41 -4.80
C GLN A 431 -47.50 6.52 -4.20
N ILE A 432 -47.64 5.20 -4.29
CA ILE A 432 -46.63 4.26 -3.82
C ILE A 432 -45.31 4.46 -4.54
N LEU A 433 -45.33 4.57 -5.89
CA LEU A 433 -44.12 4.80 -6.67
C LEU A 433 -43.43 6.12 -6.33
N SER A 434 -44.20 7.16 -5.92
CA SER A 434 -43.63 8.44 -5.49
C SER A 434 -42.83 8.35 -4.17
N ILE A 435 -43.20 7.40 -3.29
CA ILE A 435 -42.49 7.10 -2.05
C ILE A 435 -41.16 6.37 -2.37
N MET A 436 -41.19 5.53 -3.39
CA MET A 436 -40.10 4.63 -3.79
C MET A 436 -38.98 5.30 -4.60
N LYS A 437 -38.79 6.60 -4.45
CA LYS A 437 -37.63 7.27 -5.07
C LYS A 437 -36.34 6.80 -4.37
N PRO A 438 -35.38 6.24 -5.09
CA PRO A 438 -34.15 5.68 -4.50
C PRO A 438 -33.43 6.66 -3.57
N GLU A 439 -33.46 7.96 -3.88
CA GLU A 439 -32.81 9.02 -3.11
C GLU A 439 -33.35 9.16 -1.68
N ASN A 440 -34.58 8.71 -1.44
CA ASN A 440 -35.20 8.73 -0.10
C ASN A 440 -34.64 7.68 0.86
N PHE A 441 -33.85 6.73 0.35
CA PHE A 441 -33.37 5.56 1.11
C PHE A 441 -31.87 5.55 1.39
N VAL A 442 -31.12 6.53 0.90
CA VAL A 442 -29.64 6.55 1.00
C VAL A 442 -29.13 7.24 2.27
N GLY A 443 -30.02 7.71 3.13
CA GLY A 443 -29.65 8.37 4.39
C GLY A 443 -28.70 9.54 4.17
N ARG A 444 -27.61 9.58 4.94
CA ARG A 444 -26.54 10.59 4.85
C ARG A 444 -25.38 10.19 3.91
N SER A 445 -25.58 9.27 2.99
CA SER A 445 -24.49 8.76 2.12
C SER A 445 -23.76 9.87 1.38
N VAL A 446 -24.51 10.87 0.87
CA VAL A 446 -23.94 12.01 0.13
C VAL A 446 -23.06 12.86 1.06
N GLN A 447 -23.62 13.30 2.19
CA GLN A 447 -22.92 14.15 3.14
C GLN A 447 -21.70 13.44 3.74
N GLN A 448 -21.85 12.17 4.10
CA GLN A 448 -20.72 11.37 4.62
C GLN A 448 -19.58 11.26 3.61
N THR A 449 -19.89 11.12 2.33
CA THR A 449 -18.88 11.09 1.26
C THR A 449 -18.16 12.45 1.18
N GLU A 450 -18.92 13.55 1.10
CA GLU A 450 -18.33 14.90 1.02
C GLU A 450 -17.49 15.25 2.25
N GLU A 451 -18.03 15.01 3.45
CA GLU A 451 -17.36 15.29 4.73
C GLU A 451 -16.05 14.47 4.84
N PHE A 452 -16.08 13.18 4.49
CA PHE A 452 -14.90 12.33 4.57
C PHE A 452 -13.75 12.82 3.67
N PHE A 453 -14.03 13.10 2.41
CA PHE A 453 -12.96 13.54 1.51
C PHE A 453 -12.44 14.92 1.91
N LYS A 454 -13.32 15.86 2.22
CA LYS A 454 -12.96 17.20 2.65
C LYS A 454 -12.11 17.22 3.93
N ASP A 455 -12.51 16.43 4.94
CA ASP A 455 -11.89 16.52 6.26
C ASP A 455 -10.64 15.65 6.41
N PHE A 456 -10.51 14.55 5.63
CA PHE A 456 -9.45 13.58 5.80
C PHE A 456 -8.53 13.44 4.56
N ILE A 457 -9.05 13.53 3.34
CA ILE A 457 -8.26 13.29 2.13
C ILE A 457 -7.70 14.59 1.55
N ASP A 458 -8.51 15.64 1.39
CA ASP A 458 -8.06 16.95 0.90
C ASP A 458 -6.80 17.48 1.62
N PRO A 459 -6.67 17.38 2.97
CA PRO A 459 -5.46 17.80 3.66
C PRO A 459 -4.21 17.02 3.24
N ILE A 460 -4.37 15.71 2.97
CA ILE A 460 -3.26 14.86 2.47
C ILE A 460 -2.87 15.28 1.06
N LEU A 461 -3.84 15.40 0.15
CA LEU A 461 -3.59 15.80 -1.23
C LEU A 461 -2.94 17.20 -1.32
N ALA A 462 -3.36 18.12 -0.44
CA ALA A 462 -2.77 19.45 -0.36
C ALA A 462 -1.31 19.41 0.15
N LYS A 463 -1.01 18.58 1.15
CA LYS A 463 0.33 18.37 1.69
C LYS A 463 1.25 17.72 0.65
N GLU A 464 0.76 16.69 -0.03
CA GLU A 464 1.52 15.84 -0.95
C GLU A 464 1.38 16.27 -2.43
N ARG A 465 1.06 17.54 -2.68
CA ARG A 465 0.77 18.06 -4.04
C ARG A 465 1.85 17.73 -5.07
N ASP A 466 3.11 17.76 -4.67
CA ASP A 466 4.24 17.49 -5.57
C ASP A 466 4.37 16.00 -5.95
N ALA A 467 3.66 15.12 -5.23
CA ALA A 467 3.61 13.69 -5.51
C ALA A 467 2.48 13.30 -6.49
N LEU A 468 1.54 14.22 -6.77
CA LEU A 468 0.39 13.97 -7.62
C LEU A 468 0.77 13.90 -9.11
N GLY A 469 -0.12 13.32 -9.92
CA GLY A 469 0.06 13.20 -11.37
C GLY A 469 0.86 11.98 -11.82
N MET A 470 1.05 11.00 -10.95
CA MET A 470 1.62 9.71 -11.36
C MET A 470 0.65 8.96 -12.26
N HIS A 471 1.18 8.34 -13.30
CA HIS A 471 0.43 7.45 -14.18
C HIS A 471 0.98 6.03 -14.03
N ALA A 472 0.09 5.07 -13.83
CA ALA A 472 0.48 3.67 -13.74
C ALA A 472 0.80 3.11 -15.13
N ALA A 473 2.05 2.74 -15.37
CA ALA A 473 2.45 1.99 -16.54
C ALA A 473 2.22 0.50 -16.28
N ILE A 474 1.15 -0.06 -16.82
CA ILE A 474 0.87 -1.49 -16.72
C ILE A 474 1.46 -2.21 -17.93
N ASN A 475 2.40 -3.12 -17.68
CA ASN A 475 3.08 -3.89 -18.73
C ASN A 475 2.38 -5.23 -19.03
N VAL A 476 1.25 -5.52 -18.40
CA VAL A 476 0.56 -6.83 -18.49
C VAL A 476 -0.95 -6.69 -18.33
#